data_2b95af9e6c4c96bef1273de39bd99e43
#
_entry.id   2b95af9e6c4c96bef1273de39bd99e43
#
_cell.length_a   1.000
_cell.length_b   1.000
_cell.length_c   1.000
_cell.angle_alpha   90.00
_cell.angle_beta   90.00
_cell.angle_gamma   90.00
#
_symmetry.space_group_name_H-M   'P 1'
#
loop_
_entity.id
_entity.type
_entity.pdbx_description
1 polymer ?
#
loop_
_entity_poly.entity_id
_entity_poly.type
_entity_poly.pdbx_seq_one_letter_code
_entity_poly.pdbx_strand_id
1 'polypeptide(L)'
;MNLKFSEKMVASALAVAMVSSAANGATVRPVDDGRALVNPGMGWTMHYYSNVPSNYGSTIEPGDAMEWFPGCSVCYLRIPWAYLEPEEGKFNWAALDTPAQRWIERGGQIAFRITCSESWLEYATPKWVFDAGAKGLRWRWGKGPDEKGNLVDPDFVDPVFLAKLENFLKAFARRYDGRGEVAFMDIGTYGLWGEGHTLMSSKVPQEKMNADVKTHIDLHVKCFPRTQLVISDDVSGPTNRSGNYPLLDYARERGVGWRDDSILVANPPNSWYHADQAERYWRTLPVVLEHEHYLGSMERGAWSRELLVKSVEDMHASYMSIHGPASRLLNENRDAVDRINRRLGYRFQLREATWPDVVQAGKDARPFAVKWKWSNAGVAPCYADAFPCLTVKDAKGRIMAVLADEAFNLRELNVGAPGSAPVSDHEFQCILGRWDAPTFSAGEYDVYVSVGKADGTPVYELPLPCGDGHRRYRIGKIRFTKALVYA
;
A
#
# COMPACT_ATOMS: atom_id res chain seq x y z
N MET A 1 -35.24 5.33 38.63
CA MET A 1 -34.61 6.64 38.41
C MET A 1 -34.10 6.61 36.98
N ASN A 2 -34.93 7.17 36.07
CA ASN A 2 -34.73 7.09 34.63
C ASN A 2 -33.80 8.21 34.16
N LEU A 3 -32.66 7.88 33.61
CA LEU A 3 -31.82 8.83 32.90
C LEU A 3 -32.06 8.67 31.40
N LYS A 4 -32.71 9.63 30.80
CA LYS A 4 -32.90 9.83 29.37
C LYS A 4 -31.55 10.25 28.78
N PHE A 5 -31.00 9.47 27.85
CA PHE A 5 -29.94 9.93 26.97
C PHE A 5 -30.54 10.81 25.87
N SER A 6 -30.11 12.05 25.84
CA SER A 6 -30.42 13.02 24.81
C SER A 6 -29.58 12.75 23.57
N GLU A 7 -30.23 12.37 22.49
CA GLU A 7 -29.63 12.32 21.13
C GLU A 7 -29.32 13.75 20.67
N LYS A 8 -28.05 14.12 20.69
CA LYS A 8 -27.59 15.28 19.94
C LYS A 8 -27.38 14.86 18.50
N MET A 9 -28.32 15.17 17.64
CA MET A 9 -28.15 15.23 16.20
C MET A 9 -26.97 16.14 15.87
N VAL A 10 -25.87 15.57 15.42
CA VAL A 10 -24.80 16.30 14.75
C VAL A 10 -25.29 16.57 13.33
N ALA A 11 -25.67 17.80 13.08
CA ALA A 11 -25.97 18.28 11.73
C ALA A 11 -24.67 18.25 10.92
N SER A 12 -24.55 17.29 10.00
CA SER A 12 -23.53 17.30 8.96
C SER A 12 -23.75 18.52 8.08
N ALA A 13 -22.86 19.50 8.17
CA ALA A 13 -22.80 20.59 7.21
C ALA A 13 -22.45 19.99 5.83
N LEU A 14 -23.43 19.90 4.94
CA LEU A 14 -23.22 19.62 3.53
C LEU A 14 -22.32 20.73 2.96
N ALA A 15 -21.07 20.39 2.62
CA ALA A 15 -20.27 21.21 1.75
C ALA A 15 -20.90 21.18 0.36
N VAL A 16 -21.75 22.14 0.07
CA VAL A 16 -22.36 22.30 -1.25
C VAL A 16 -21.26 22.76 -2.20
N ALA A 17 -20.90 21.92 -3.15
CA ALA A 17 -20.08 22.34 -4.28
C ALA A 17 -20.76 23.52 -4.97
N MET A 18 -20.10 24.68 -5.06
CA MET A 18 -20.64 25.81 -5.80
C MET A 18 -20.72 25.43 -7.28
N VAL A 19 -21.92 25.27 -7.79
CA VAL A 19 -22.20 25.11 -9.21
C VAL A 19 -22.30 26.50 -9.81
N SER A 20 -21.28 26.94 -10.55
CA SER A 20 -21.40 28.13 -11.38
C SER A 20 -21.78 27.71 -12.79
N SER A 21 -22.97 28.03 -13.25
CA SER A 21 -23.35 27.81 -14.65
C SER A 21 -22.81 28.96 -15.50
N ALA A 22 -21.72 28.69 -16.21
CA ALA A 22 -21.35 29.50 -17.37
C ALA A 22 -22.21 29.04 -18.56
N ALA A 23 -22.49 29.90 -19.51
CA ALA A 23 -23.45 29.69 -20.60
C ALA A 23 -23.22 28.46 -21.52
N ASN A 24 -22.25 27.59 -21.21
CA ASN A 24 -21.87 26.42 -22.02
C ASN A 24 -21.54 25.13 -21.25
N GLY A 25 -21.78 25.00 -19.95
CA GLY A 25 -21.57 23.74 -19.23
C GLY A 25 -21.46 23.85 -17.71
N ALA A 26 -21.74 22.74 -17.01
CA ALA A 26 -21.56 22.59 -15.58
C ALA A 26 -20.07 22.53 -15.26
N THR A 27 -19.63 23.38 -14.32
CA THR A 27 -18.27 23.32 -13.77
C THR A 27 -18.36 23.09 -12.27
N VAL A 28 -17.68 22.05 -11.78
CA VAL A 28 -17.61 21.73 -10.36
C VAL A 28 -16.17 21.76 -9.85
N ARG A 29 -16.00 22.17 -8.59
CA ARG A 29 -14.71 22.21 -7.88
C ARG A 29 -14.88 21.51 -6.55
N PRO A 30 -14.80 20.18 -6.53
CA PRO A 30 -14.94 19.43 -5.30
C PRO A 30 -13.83 19.76 -4.31
N VAL A 31 -14.15 19.64 -3.03
CA VAL A 31 -13.20 19.89 -1.94
C VAL A 31 -12.83 18.54 -1.30
N ASP A 32 -11.53 18.34 -1.10
CA ASP A 32 -11.00 17.21 -0.33
C ASP A 32 -11.55 17.27 1.10
N ASP A 33 -12.24 16.22 1.54
CA ASP A 33 -12.89 16.15 2.85
C ASP A 33 -11.94 15.71 3.99
N GLY A 34 -10.67 15.45 3.68
CA GLY A 34 -9.64 15.13 4.66
C GLY A 34 -9.69 13.72 5.23
N ARG A 35 -10.62 12.85 4.76
CA ARG A 35 -10.70 11.47 5.25
C ARG A 35 -9.44 10.67 4.98
N ALA A 36 -9.16 9.67 5.82
CA ALA A 36 -8.21 8.62 5.51
C ALA A 36 -8.73 7.77 4.33
N LEU A 37 -7.85 7.34 3.47
CA LEU A 37 -8.17 6.51 2.30
C LEU A 37 -7.61 5.10 2.49
N VAL A 38 -8.34 4.09 2.02
CA VAL A 38 -7.87 2.70 1.95
C VAL A 38 -7.75 2.34 0.46
N ASN A 39 -6.53 2.49 -0.05
CA ASN A 39 -6.22 2.29 -1.46
C ASN A 39 -5.11 1.26 -1.66
N PRO A 40 -5.08 0.53 -2.79
CA PRO A 40 -3.96 -0.35 -3.10
C PRO A 40 -2.69 0.47 -3.30
N GLY A 41 -1.57 -0.08 -2.86
CA GLY A 41 -0.26 0.55 -3.05
C GLY A 41 0.10 1.64 -2.04
N MET A 42 -0.68 1.82 -0.97
CA MET A 42 -0.43 2.84 0.05
C MET A 42 -1.14 2.55 1.38
N GLY A 43 -0.71 3.23 2.43
CA GLY A 43 -1.43 3.31 3.70
C GLY A 43 -0.68 2.74 4.89
N TRP A 44 -1.36 2.62 6.03
CA TRP A 44 -0.78 1.99 7.21
C TRP A 44 -0.74 0.49 7.05
N THR A 45 0.37 -0.10 7.48
CA THR A 45 0.65 -1.53 7.42
C THR A 45 0.68 -2.09 8.83
N MET A 46 -0.25 -2.99 9.18
CA MET A 46 -0.20 -3.67 10.48
C MET A 46 0.98 -4.64 10.48
N HIS A 47 2.05 -4.25 11.13
CA HIS A 47 3.31 -4.94 11.11
C HIS A 47 3.25 -6.20 11.97
N TYR A 48 3.72 -7.31 11.40
CA TYR A 48 3.72 -8.62 12.07
C TYR A 48 2.33 -9.11 12.53
N TYR A 49 1.29 -8.72 11.80
CA TYR A 49 0.01 -9.39 11.98
C TYR A 49 0.18 -10.87 11.64
N SER A 50 0.27 -11.70 12.64
CA SER A 50 0.51 -13.11 12.44
C SER A 50 -0.31 -13.97 13.40
N ASN A 51 -0.50 -15.23 13.04
CA ASN A 51 -1.04 -16.24 13.93
C ASN A 51 0.04 -16.78 14.89
N VAL A 52 1.22 -16.19 14.90
CA VAL A 52 2.29 -16.56 15.86
C VAL A 52 2.01 -15.83 17.16
N PRO A 53 1.52 -16.54 18.19
CA PRO A 53 1.26 -15.94 19.50
C PRO A 53 2.58 -15.39 20.04
N SER A 54 2.58 -14.35 20.77
CA SER A 54 3.75 -13.77 21.42
C SER A 54 4.73 -12.98 20.55
N ASN A 55 4.52 -12.84 19.25
CA ASN A 55 5.45 -12.09 18.43
C ASN A 55 5.20 -10.59 18.57
N TYR A 56 6.22 -9.85 18.98
CA TYR A 56 6.36 -8.37 18.92
C TYR A 56 5.26 -7.54 19.61
N GLY A 57 4.53 -8.08 20.57
CA GLY A 57 3.54 -7.33 21.34
C GLY A 57 2.34 -6.81 20.54
N SER A 58 2.16 -7.25 19.32
CA SER A 58 0.99 -6.94 18.50
C SER A 58 -0.20 -7.78 18.93
N THR A 59 -0.74 -7.48 20.11
CA THR A 59 -1.95 -8.10 20.61
C THR A 59 -3.17 -7.44 20.00
N ILE A 60 -3.66 -8.00 18.91
CA ILE A 60 -4.97 -7.70 18.35
C ILE A 60 -5.82 -8.95 18.42
N GLU A 61 -7.15 -8.78 18.46
CA GLU A 61 -8.06 -9.91 18.46
C GLU A 61 -7.89 -10.75 17.18
N PRO A 62 -7.92 -12.08 17.25
CA PRO A 62 -7.66 -12.95 16.08
C PRO A 62 -8.57 -12.73 14.88
N GLY A 63 -9.72 -12.11 15.07
CA GLY A 63 -10.66 -11.78 13.99
C GLY A 63 -10.58 -10.34 13.50
N ASP A 64 -9.73 -9.51 14.11
CA ASP A 64 -9.67 -8.09 13.84
C ASP A 64 -8.93 -7.80 12.51
N ALA A 65 -9.52 -7.04 11.63
CA ALA A 65 -8.90 -6.50 10.41
C ALA A 65 -8.63 -4.99 10.53
N MET A 66 -8.66 -4.46 11.74
CA MET A 66 -8.28 -3.09 12.08
C MET A 66 -9.01 -1.98 11.31
N GLU A 67 -10.27 -2.19 10.95
CA GLU A 67 -11.10 -1.18 10.27
C GLU A 67 -11.27 0.10 11.10
N TRP A 68 -11.09 0.00 12.41
CA TRP A 68 -11.13 1.12 13.35
C TRP A 68 -9.87 2.00 13.31
N PHE A 69 -8.77 1.51 12.70
CA PHE A 69 -7.54 2.30 12.54
C PHE A 69 -7.58 3.03 11.19
N PRO A 70 -7.71 4.37 11.17
CA PRO A 70 -7.92 5.11 9.93
C PRO A 70 -6.75 4.94 8.94
N GLY A 71 -7.06 4.51 7.72
CA GLY A 71 -6.07 4.32 6.67
C GLY A 71 -5.22 3.04 6.78
N CYS A 72 -5.56 2.12 7.71
CA CYS A 72 -4.92 0.82 7.77
C CYS A 72 -5.38 -0.03 6.57
N SER A 73 -4.46 -0.30 5.65
CA SER A 73 -4.75 -0.92 4.36
C SER A 73 -4.06 -2.27 4.16
N VAL A 74 -3.03 -2.59 4.93
CA VAL A 74 -2.21 -3.79 4.70
C VAL A 74 -2.03 -4.60 5.98
N CYS A 75 -2.23 -5.91 5.87
CA CYS A 75 -1.83 -6.92 6.85
C CYS A 75 -0.46 -7.46 6.46
N TYR A 76 0.56 -7.21 7.27
CA TYR A 76 1.93 -7.66 7.01
C TYR A 76 2.23 -8.94 7.81
N LEU A 77 2.30 -10.05 7.10
CA LEU A 77 2.49 -11.39 7.63
C LEU A 77 3.97 -11.77 7.60
N ARG A 78 4.64 -11.65 8.75
CA ARG A 78 5.98 -12.18 8.94
C ARG A 78 5.91 -13.55 9.58
N ILE A 79 6.38 -14.59 8.88
CA ILE A 79 6.27 -15.98 9.33
C ILE A 79 7.56 -16.74 9.00
N PRO A 80 8.11 -17.54 9.92
CA PRO A 80 9.22 -18.45 9.64
C PRO A 80 8.85 -19.51 8.62
N TRP A 81 9.77 -19.83 7.69
CA TRP A 81 9.57 -20.88 6.69
C TRP A 81 9.16 -22.21 7.32
N ALA A 82 9.77 -22.56 8.47
CA ALA A 82 9.47 -23.80 9.17
C ALA A 82 7.98 -23.98 9.54
N TYR A 83 7.23 -22.90 9.72
CA TYR A 83 5.80 -22.97 10.03
C TYR A 83 4.94 -23.18 8.78
N LEU A 84 5.45 -22.78 7.63
CA LEU A 84 4.73 -22.88 6.35
C LEU A 84 5.00 -24.21 5.64
N GLU A 85 6.16 -24.82 5.85
CA GLU A 85 6.56 -26.10 5.29
C GLU A 85 7.22 -26.98 6.37
N PRO A 86 6.43 -27.50 7.32
CA PRO A 86 6.94 -28.31 8.43
C PRO A 86 7.59 -29.63 7.98
N GLU A 87 7.18 -30.17 6.84
CA GLU A 87 7.76 -31.30 6.15
C GLU A 87 7.92 -30.94 4.66
N GLU A 88 8.95 -31.46 4.00
CA GLU A 88 9.23 -31.16 2.59
C GLU A 88 8.00 -31.41 1.70
N GLY A 89 7.57 -30.38 0.98
CA GLY A 89 6.40 -30.41 0.10
C GLY A 89 5.05 -30.43 0.80
N LYS A 90 5.00 -30.37 2.12
CA LYS A 90 3.74 -30.29 2.89
C LYS A 90 3.54 -28.88 3.47
N PHE A 91 2.64 -28.15 2.87
CA PHE A 91 2.45 -26.72 3.16
C PHE A 91 1.29 -26.44 4.11
N ASN A 92 1.55 -25.64 5.13
CA ASN A 92 0.55 -25.11 6.04
C ASN A 92 0.07 -23.71 5.59
N TRP A 93 -0.60 -23.65 4.45
CA TRP A 93 -1.09 -22.38 3.91
C TRP A 93 -2.14 -21.71 4.79
N ALA A 94 -2.85 -22.47 5.62
CA ALA A 94 -3.85 -21.91 6.53
C ALA A 94 -3.27 -20.87 7.50
N ALA A 95 -1.97 -20.95 7.83
CA ALA A 95 -1.29 -19.97 8.65
C ALA A 95 -1.27 -18.56 8.00
N LEU A 96 -1.27 -18.50 6.67
CA LEU A 96 -1.34 -17.26 5.90
C LEU A 96 -2.76 -16.94 5.44
N ASP A 97 -3.44 -17.93 4.84
CA ASP A 97 -4.75 -17.69 4.20
C ASP A 97 -5.81 -17.25 5.21
N THR A 98 -5.77 -17.78 6.43
CA THR A 98 -6.80 -17.46 7.43
C THR A 98 -6.80 -15.97 7.81
N PRO A 99 -5.69 -15.36 8.24
CA PRO A 99 -5.66 -13.92 8.46
C PRO A 99 -5.83 -13.13 7.16
N ALA A 100 -5.24 -13.58 6.05
CA ALA A 100 -5.32 -12.88 4.77
C ALA A 100 -6.77 -12.69 4.31
N GLN A 101 -7.61 -13.73 4.36
CA GLN A 101 -9.00 -13.63 3.90
C GLN A 101 -9.81 -12.64 4.71
N ARG A 102 -9.57 -12.51 6.01
CA ARG A 102 -10.25 -11.53 6.87
C ARG A 102 -10.00 -10.09 6.41
N TRP A 103 -8.79 -9.81 5.93
CA TRP A 103 -8.41 -8.50 5.42
C TRP A 103 -8.92 -8.27 3.99
N ILE A 104 -8.81 -9.27 3.13
CA ILE A 104 -9.23 -9.21 1.72
C ILE A 104 -10.74 -8.97 1.63
N GLU A 105 -11.56 -9.66 2.41
CA GLU A 105 -13.02 -9.49 2.45
C GLU A 105 -13.46 -8.05 2.76
N ARG A 106 -12.60 -7.27 3.41
CA ARG A 106 -12.84 -5.88 3.78
C ARG A 106 -12.11 -4.88 2.88
N GLY A 107 -11.57 -5.35 1.75
CA GLY A 107 -10.90 -4.52 0.76
C GLY A 107 -9.47 -4.13 1.12
N GLY A 108 -8.88 -4.73 2.17
CA GLY A 108 -7.47 -4.59 2.53
C GLY A 108 -6.57 -5.45 1.64
N GLN A 109 -5.28 -5.18 1.72
CA GLN A 109 -4.24 -5.97 1.07
C GLN A 109 -3.41 -6.75 2.11
N ILE A 110 -2.59 -7.66 1.63
CA ILE A 110 -1.65 -8.44 2.42
C ILE A 110 -0.23 -8.24 1.90
N ALA A 111 0.73 -8.32 2.80
CA ALA A 111 2.15 -8.35 2.46
C ALA A 111 2.81 -9.51 3.21
N PHE A 112 3.92 -10.01 2.69
CA PHE A 112 4.58 -11.17 3.25
C PHE A 112 6.06 -10.90 3.53
N ARG A 113 6.57 -11.50 4.61
CA ARG A 113 7.99 -11.63 4.92
C ARG A 113 8.24 -13.04 5.44
N ILE A 114 8.92 -13.84 4.66
CA ILE A 114 9.27 -15.21 5.08
C ILE A 114 10.69 -15.20 5.63
N THR A 115 10.84 -15.66 6.87
CA THR A 115 12.14 -15.62 7.54
C THR A 115 12.78 -17.00 7.63
N CYS A 116 14.11 -17.03 7.53
CA CYS A 116 14.93 -18.22 7.64
C CYS A 116 15.82 -18.23 8.91
N SER A 117 15.84 -17.11 9.64
CA SER A 117 16.54 -16.96 10.93
C SER A 117 15.71 -16.09 11.88
N GLU A 118 15.58 -16.52 13.13
CA GLU A 118 14.83 -15.82 14.17
C GLU A 118 15.56 -15.91 15.52
N SER A 119 15.38 -14.91 16.39
CA SER A 119 16.03 -14.89 17.72
C SER A 119 15.29 -15.69 18.79
N TRP A 120 14.10 -16.21 18.49
CA TRP A 120 13.21 -16.88 19.44
C TRP A 120 12.83 -18.31 19.01
N LEU A 121 13.20 -18.74 17.80
CA LEU A 121 12.91 -20.05 17.23
C LEU A 121 14.21 -20.74 16.80
N GLU A 122 14.49 -21.91 17.35
CA GLU A 122 15.72 -22.67 17.05
C GLU A 122 15.91 -22.87 15.54
N TYR A 123 14.86 -23.29 14.85
CA TYR A 123 14.86 -23.56 13.42
C TYR A 123 13.78 -22.73 12.71
N ALA A 124 14.09 -21.52 12.29
CA ALA A 124 13.23 -20.72 11.40
C ALA A 124 13.28 -21.27 9.95
N THR A 125 14.43 -21.71 9.50
CA THR A 125 14.58 -22.66 8.38
C THR A 125 14.15 -24.04 8.85
N PRO A 126 13.30 -24.78 8.11
CA PRO A 126 12.82 -26.08 8.56
C PRO A 126 13.97 -27.06 8.85
N LYS A 127 13.89 -27.80 9.97
CA LYS A 127 14.94 -28.73 10.37
C LYS A 127 15.24 -29.77 9.29
N TRP A 128 14.23 -30.23 8.54
CA TRP A 128 14.41 -31.20 7.45
C TRP A 128 15.35 -30.70 6.34
N VAL A 129 15.53 -29.37 6.17
CA VAL A 129 16.48 -28.77 5.22
C VAL A 129 17.92 -29.13 5.64
N PHE A 130 18.22 -29.02 6.94
CA PHE A 130 19.52 -29.41 7.50
C PHE A 130 19.70 -30.95 7.50
N ASP A 131 18.66 -31.70 7.78
CA ASP A 131 18.67 -33.16 7.69
C ASP A 131 18.90 -33.65 6.24
N ALA A 132 18.52 -32.83 5.23
CA ALA A 132 18.84 -33.08 3.82
C ALA A 132 20.28 -32.70 3.43
N GLY A 133 21.09 -32.19 4.35
CA GLY A 133 22.51 -31.89 4.16
C GLY A 133 22.89 -30.43 4.00
N ALA A 134 21.94 -29.50 4.16
CA ALA A 134 22.26 -28.08 4.18
C ALA A 134 23.15 -27.73 5.39
N LYS A 135 24.13 -26.87 5.19
CA LYS A 135 25.00 -26.40 6.26
C LYS A 135 24.30 -25.33 7.09
N GLY A 136 24.60 -25.29 8.38
CA GLY A 136 24.12 -24.28 9.30
C GLY A 136 25.14 -23.97 10.37
N LEU A 137 24.93 -22.85 11.02
CA LEU A 137 25.77 -22.37 12.12
C LEU A 137 24.92 -22.14 13.36
N ARG A 138 25.33 -22.74 14.52
CA ARG A 138 24.69 -22.50 15.80
C ARG A 138 25.15 -21.19 16.39
N TRP A 139 24.22 -20.48 17.01
CA TRP A 139 24.50 -19.21 17.67
C TRP A 139 23.61 -19.01 18.88
N ARG A 140 23.93 -18.01 19.68
CA ARG A 140 23.18 -17.63 20.90
C ARG A 140 22.93 -16.16 20.90
N TRP A 141 21.71 -15.78 21.23
CA TRP A 141 21.36 -14.37 21.42
C TRP A 141 22.30 -13.67 22.39
N GLY A 142 22.78 -12.50 22.03
CA GLY A 142 23.72 -11.69 22.81
C GLY A 142 25.19 -12.13 22.74
N LYS A 143 25.50 -13.30 22.14
CA LYS A 143 26.87 -13.80 21.97
C LYS A 143 27.31 -13.89 20.52
N GLY A 144 26.39 -14.23 19.63
CA GLY A 144 26.68 -14.61 18.24
C GLY A 144 27.04 -16.10 18.11
N PRO A 145 27.98 -16.46 17.19
CA PRO A 145 28.35 -17.86 16.94
C PRO A 145 28.74 -18.60 18.24
N ASP A 146 28.10 -19.75 18.47
CA ASP A 146 28.29 -20.58 19.66
C ASP A 146 27.87 -22.02 19.30
N GLU A 147 28.80 -22.98 19.29
CA GLU A 147 28.52 -24.39 18.99
C GLU A 147 27.44 -25.02 19.90
N LYS A 148 27.30 -24.51 21.12
CA LYS A 148 26.26 -24.86 22.10
C LYS A 148 25.07 -23.92 22.06
N GLY A 149 24.97 -23.11 21.01
CA GLY A 149 23.86 -22.20 20.80
C GLY A 149 22.54 -22.93 20.60
N ASN A 150 21.46 -22.26 20.99
CA ASN A 150 20.10 -22.79 20.87
C ASN A 150 19.35 -22.27 19.63
N LEU A 151 20.03 -21.53 18.75
CA LEU A 151 19.50 -20.97 17.52
C LEU A 151 20.37 -21.41 16.34
N VAL A 152 19.80 -21.50 15.13
CA VAL A 152 20.48 -21.99 13.95
C VAL A 152 20.22 -21.05 12.78
N ASP A 153 21.30 -20.48 12.23
CA ASP A 153 21.26 -19.85 10.90
C ASP A 153 21.64 -20.89 9.84
N PRO A 154 20.98 -20.93 8.68
CA PRO A 154 21.53 -21.64 7.54
C PRO A 154 22.83 -20.95 7.05
N ASP A 155 23.70 -21.67 6.38
CA ASP A 155 24.58 -21.03 5.40
C ASP A 155 23.69 -20.60 4.24
N PHE A 156 23.39 -19.31 4.20
CA PHE A 156 22.36 -18.71 3.31
C PHE A 156 22.65 -18.90 1.81
N VAL A 157 23.85 -19.35 1.45
CA VAL A 157 24.23 -19.67 0.07
C VAL A 157 24.62 -21.14 -0.12
N ASP A 158 24.38 -21.97 0.88
CA ASP A 158 24.57 -23.42 0.73
C ASP A 158 23.69 -23.95 -0.42
N PRO A 159 24.26 -24.76 -1.36
CA PRO A 159 23.50 -25.23 -2.52
C PRO A 159 22.25 -26.05 -2.16
N VAL A 160 22.29 -26.84 -1.09
CA VAL A 160 21.14 -27.64 -0.65
C VAL A 160 20.05 -26.70 -0.10
N PHE A 161 20.43 -25.75 0.77
CA PHE A 161 19.52 -24.74 1.28
C PHE A 161 18.84 -23.96 0.15
N LEU A 162 19.62 -23.42 -0.79
CA LEU A 162 19.08 -22.63 -1.92
C LEU A 162 18.15 -23.45 -2.81
N ALA A 163 18.46 -24.73 -3.07
CA ALA A 163 17.60 -25.59 -3.87
C ALA A 163 16.25 -25.85 -3.18
N LYS A 164 16.26 -26.10 -1.86
CA LYS A 164 15.03 -26.29 -1.09
C LYS A 164 14.22 -24.99 -0.96
N LEU A 165 14.91 -23.88 -0.72
CA LEU A 165 14.29 -22.55 -0.68
C LEU A 165 13.64 -22.18 -2.02
N GLU A 166 14.30 -22.44 -3.15
CA GLU A 166 13.71 -22.19 -4.47
C GLU A 166 12.43 -23.00 -4.69
N ASN A 167 12.40 -24.26 -4.26
CA ASN A 167 11.20 -25.09 -4.37
C ASN A 167 10.05 -24.51 -3.53
N PHE A 168 10.33 -24.07 -2.31
CA PHE A 168 9.36 -23.40 -1.45
C PHE A 168 8.85 -22.10 -2.08
N LEU A 169 9.76 -21.21 -2.51
CA LEU A 169 9.38 -19.92 -3.13
C LEU A 169 8.56 -20.11 -4.40
N LYS A 170 8.85 -21.12 -5.21
CA LYS A 170 8.03 -21.48 -6.39
C LYS A 170 6.62 -21.94 -5.98
N ALA A 171 6.51 -22.73 -4.89
CA ALA A 171 5.19 -23.12 -4.38
C ALA A 171 4.42 -21.92 -3.84
N PHE A 172 5.10 -21.03 -3.14
CA PHE A 172 4.53 -19.78 -2.63
C PHE A 172 4.08 -18.86 -3.77
N ALA A 173 4.92 -18.67 -4.78
CA ALA A 173 4.62 -17.82 -5.93
C ALA A 173 3.44 -18.34 -6.76
N ARG A 174 3.32 -19.66 -6.99
CA ARG A 174 2.13 -20.23 -7.64
C ARG A 174 0.83 -19.84 -6.95
N ARG A 175 0.89 -19.54 -5.65
CA ARG A 175 -0.29 -19.20 -4.85
C ARG A 175 -0.57 -17.69 -4.83
N TYR A 176 0.46 -16.87 -4.77
CA TYR A 176 0.33 -15.45 -4.43
C TYR A 176 0.87 -14.48 -5.47
N ASP A 177 1.76 -14.89 -6.39
CA ASP A 177 2.39 -13.96 -7.33
C ASP A 177 1.38 -13.32 -8.31
N GLY A 178 1.40 -11.99 -8.34
CA GLY A 178 0.57 -11.17 -9.23
C GLY A 178 -0.90 -11.07 -8.83
N ARG A 179 -1.26 -11.49 -7.62
CA ARG A 179 -2.61 -11.24 -7.09
C ARG A 179 -2.75 -9.77 -6.69
N GLY A 180 -3.86 -9.15 -7.07
CA GLY A 180 -4.13 -7.74 -6.75
C GLY A 180 -4.26 -7.45 -5.26
N GLU A 181 -4.55 -8.48 -4.46
CA GLU A 181 -4.64 -8.39 -3.01
C GLU A 181 -3.28 -8.45 -2.31
N VAL A 182 -2.20 -8.76 -3.03
CA VAL A 182 -0.84 -8.75 -2.47
C VAL A 182 -0.19 -7.40 -2.74
N ALA A 183 0.06 -6.64 -1.68
CA ALA A 183 0.69 -5.33 -1.75
C ALA A 183 2.18 -5.44 -2.13
N PHE A 184 2.91 -6.29 -1.41
CA PHE A 184 4.32 -6.57 -1.68
C PHE A 184 4.79 -7.87 -1.00
N MET A 185 5.92 -8.38 -1.48
CA MET A 185 6.71 -9.44 -0.85
C MET A 185 8.04 -8.86 -0.39
N ASP A 186 8.31 -8.92 0.91
CA ASP A 186 9.60 -8.52 1.48
C ASP A 186 10.62 -9.66 1.35
N ILE A 187 11.82 -9.35 0.89
CA ILE A 187 12.91 -10.31 0.73
C ILE A 187 13.51 -10.62 2.09
N GLY A 188 12.83 -11.51 2.81
CA GLY A 188 13.14 -11.85 4.20
C GLY A 188 13.93 -13.15 4.40
N THR A 189 14.40 -13.77 3.34
CA THR A 189 15.03 -15.12 3.43
C THR A 189 16.52 -15.08 3.75
N TYR A 190 17.12 -13.91 3.87
CA TYR A 190 18.51 -13.73 4.29
C TYR A 190 18.58 -12.97 5.61
N GLY A 191 19.42 -13.44 6.51
CA GLY A 191 19.77 -12.76 7.75
C GLY A 191 18.75 -12.92 8.88
N LEU A 192 19.13 -12.38 10.03
CA LEU A 192 18.31 -12.39 11.23
C LEU A 192 17.03 -11.61 10.99
N TRP A 193 15.89 -12.15 11.41
CA TRP A 193 14.54 -11.59 11.23
C TRP A 193 14.14 -11.32 9.78
N GLY A 194 14.99 -11.72 8.82
CA GLY A 194 14.81 -11.40 7.41
C GLY A 194 15.14 -9.94 7.07
N GLU A 195 16.03 -9.31 7.81
CA GLU A 195 16.45 -7.91 7.62
C GLU A 195 17.74 -7.77 6.82
N GLY A 196 18.27 -8.88 6.33
CA GLY A 196 19.44 -8.87 5.46
C GLY A 196 20.76 -8.70 6.19
N HIS A 197 20.78 -8.76 7.51
CA HIS A 197 22.00 -8.68 8.31
C HIS A 197 22.18 -9.91 9.22
N THR A 198 23.40 -10.15 9.67
CA THR A 198 23.76 -11.27 10.58
C THR A 198 24.55 -10.79 11.80
N LEU A 199 24.44 -9.51 12.15
CA LEU A 199 25.28 -8.86 13.16
C LEU A 199 25.23 -9.52 14.54
N MET A 200 24.07 -10.03 14.92
CA MET A 200 23.86 -10.66 16.24
C MET A 200 23.83 -12.20 16.18
N SER A 201 23.78 -12.77 14.98
CA SER A 201 23.70 -14.21 14.74
C SER A 201 24.99 -14.80 14.20
N SER A 202 25.06 -15.18 12.95
CA SER A 202 26.23 -15.82 12.32
C SER A 202 27.43 -14.88 12.07
N LYS A 203 27.23 -13.56 12.14
CA LYS A 203 28.27 -12.52 11.97
C LYS A 203 29.04 -12.65 10.66
N VAL A 204 28.32 -12.91 9.57
CA VAL A 204 28.91 -12.94 8.22
C VAL A 204 29.49 -11.56 7.90
N PRO A 205 30.75 -11.45 7.43
CA PRO A 205 31.34 -10.18 7.04
C PRO A 205 30.53 -9.46 5.95
N GLN A 206 30.41 -8.14 6.00
CA GLN A 206 29.61 -7.33 5.07
C GLN A 206 29.95 -7.59 3.61
N GLU A 207 31.22 -7.76 3.27
CA GLU A 207 31.66 -8.03 1.90
C GLU A 207 31.08 -9.34 1.36
N LYS A 208 31.12 -10.41 2.18
CA LYS A 208 30.49 -11.70 1.82
C LYS A 208 28.98 -11.54 1.75
N MET A 209 28.38 -10.87 2.72
CA MET A 209 26.95 -10.60 2.79
C MET A 209 26.44 -9.89 1.52
N ASN A 210 27.20 -8.93 0.99
CA ASN A 210 26.86 -8.24 -0.24
C ASN A 210 26.74 -9.18 -1.46
N ALA A 211 27.54 -10.24 -1.52
CA ALA A 211 27.44 -11.25 -2.57
C ALA A 211 26.28 -12.22 -2.32
N ASP A 212 26.11 -12.65 -1.07
CA ASP A 212 25.11 -13.63 -0.66
C ASP A 212 23.68 -13.09 -0.86
N VAL A 213 23.42 -11.85 -0.43
CA VAL A 213 22.10 -11.20 -0.54
C VAL A 213 21.67 -11.03 -2.01
N LYS A 214 22.60 -10.78 -2.93
CA LYS A 214 22.28 -10.73 -4.37
C LYS A 214 21.64 -12.03 -4.86
N THR A 215 22.12 -13.17 -4.36
CA THR A 215 21.52 -14.48 -4.71
C THR A 215 20.07 -14.57 -4.26
N HIS A 216 19.75 -14.05 -3.07
CA HIS A 216 18.37 -14.01 -2.56
C HIS A 216 17.50 -13.01 -3.33
N ILE A 217 18.02 -11.85 -3.69
CA ILE A 217 17.33 -10.89 -4.56
C ILE A 217 16.97 -11.56 -5.89
N ASP A 218 17.95 -12.16 -6.57
CA ASP A 218 17.74 -12.79 -7.88
C ASP A 218 16.74 -13.96 -7.80
N LEU A 219 16.79 -14.73 -6.71
CA LEU A 219 15.86 -15.83 -6.48
C LEU A 219 14.41 -15.32 -6.32
N HIS A 220 14.20 -14.25 -5.56
CA HIS A 220 12.87 -13.66 -5.40
C HIS A 220 12.37 -13.03 -6.70
N VAL A 221 13.20 -12.26 -7.40
CA VAL A 221 12.85 -11.68 -8.71
C VAL A 221 12.46 -12.76 -9.72
N LYS A 222 13.18 -13.89 -9.73
CA LYS A 222 12.85 -15.06 -10.56
C LYS A 222 11.51 -15.68 -10.20
N CYS A 223 11.20 -15.80 -8.91
CA CYS A 223 9.98 -16.47 -8.44
C CYS A 223 8.75 -15.57 -8.46
N PHE A 224 8.90 -14.26 -8.25
CA PHE A 224 7.81 -13.28 -8.15
C PHE A 224 7.91 -12.18 -9.21
N PRO A 225 7.76 -12.52 -10.51
CA PRO A 225 7.93 -11.53 -11.58
C PRO A 225 6.79 -10.51 -11.68
N ARG A 226 5.69 -10.66 -10.93
CA ARG A 226 4.50 -9.81 -11.01
C ARG A 226 4.17 -9.10 -9.73
N THR A 227 4.67 -9.58 -8.59
CA THR A 227 4.43 -8.98 -7.28
C THR A 227 5.52 -7.98 -6.96
N GLN A 228 5.17 -6.80 -6.44
CA GLN A 228 6.16 -5.84 -5.96
C GLN A 228 7.02 -6.47 -4.86
N LEU A 229 8.33 -6.46 -5.05
CA LEU A 229 9.29 -6.86 -4.05
C LEU A 229 9.81 -5.63 -3.30
N VAL A 230 10.16 -5.81 -2.03
CA VAL A 230 10.88 -4.79 -1.23
C VAL A 230 12.03 -5.46 -0.48
N ILE A 231 13.03 -4.68 -0.06
CA ILE A 231 14.18 -5.16 0.71
C ILE A 231 14.52 -4.17 1.83
N SER A 232 14.95 -4.69 2.97
CA SER A 232 15.39 -3.89 4.11
C SER A 232 16.65 -3.07 3.77
N ASP A 233 16.73 -1.85 4.29
CA ASP A 233 17.92 -0.99 4.22
C ASP A 233 19.11 -1.55 5.01
N ASP A 234 18.87 -2.38 6.00
CA ASP A 234 19.87 -3.05 6.83
C ASP A 234 20.85 -3.93 6.03
N VAL A 235 20.47 -4.35 4.82
CA VAL A 235 21.39 -5.03 3.89
C VAL A 235 22.62 -4.19 3.53
N SER A 236 22.53 -2.87 3.65
CA SER A 236 23.65 -1.95 3.41
C SER A 236 24.51 -1.70 4.65
N GLY A 237 24.12 -2.28 5.78
CA GLY A 237 24.63 -2.00 7.10
C GLY A 237 23.85 -0.87 7.79
N PRO A 238 23.24 -1.13 8.93
CA PRO A 238 22.28 -0.22 9.58
C PRO A 238 22.82 1.15 9.96
N THR A 239 24.14 1.28 10.04
CA THR A 239 24.81 2.55 10.35
C THR A 239 25.57 3.14 9.16
N ASN A 240 25.39 2.59 7.96
CA ASN A 240 26.09 3.07 6.77
C ASN A 240 25.55 4.44 6.32
N ARG A 241 26.42 5.45 6.36
CA ARG A 241 26.16 6.83 5.94
C ARG A 241 27.08 7.28 4.80
N SER A 242 27.70 6.35 4.11
CA SER A 242 28.67 6.66 3.06
C SER A 242 28.08 7.31 1.80
N GLY A 243 26.77 7.22 1.62
CA GLY A 243 26.10 7.57 0.37
C GLY A 243 26.35 6.53 -0.76
N ASN A 244 27.05 5.45 -0.45
CA ASN A 244 27.34 4.36 -1.37
C ASN A 244 26.63 3.07 -0.91
N TYR A 245 25.63 2.66 -1.65
CA TYR A 245 24.75 1.54 -1.31
C TYR A 245 24.63 0.54 -2.47
N PRO A 246 25.71 -0.16 -2.84
CA PRO A 246 25.75 -0.95 -4.08
C PRO A 246 24.74 -2.10 -4.09
N LEU A 247 24.36 -2.62 -2.93
CA LEU A 247 23.36 -3.69 -2.84
C LEU A 247 21.94 -3.14 -3.01
N LEU A 248 21.65 -1.96 -2.47
CA LEU A 248 20.38 -1.28 -2.69
C LEU A 248 20.24 -0.83 -4.15
N ASP A 249 21.31 -0.33 -4.77
CA ASP A 249 21.30 0.00 -6.20
C ASP A 249 21.04 -1.26 -7.05
N TYR A 250 21.67 -2.39 -6.71
CA TYR A 250 21.42 -3.68 -7.36
C TYR A 250 19.97 -4.14 -7.26
N ALA A 251 19.35 -3.97 -6.08
CA ALA A 251 17.94 -4.30 -5.84
C ALA A 251 17.01 -3.39 -6.66
N ARG A 252 17.26 -2.06 -6.63
CA ARG A 252 16.50 -1.05 -7.36
C ARG A 252 16.49 -1.29 -8.87
N GLU A 253 17.64 -1.63 -9.46
CA GLU A 253 17.76 -1.96 -10.89
C GLU A 253 16.91 -3.16 -11.31
N ARG A 254 16.52 -4.01 -10.35
CA ARG A 254 15.63 -5.17 -10.53
C ARG A 254 14.18 -4.92 -10.19
N GLY A 255 13.80 -3.66 -9.94
CA GLY A 255 12.44 -3.30 -9.57
C GLY A 255 12.06 -3.64 -8.13
N VAL A 256 13.05 -3.91 -7.27
CA VAL A 256 12.81 -4.14 -5.84
C VAL A 256 12.74 -2.80 -5.12
N GLY A 257 11.64 -2.54 -4.40
CA GLY A 257 11.43 -1.35 -3.58
C GLY A 257 12.26 -1.37 -2.30
N TRP A 258 12.16 -0.31 -1.52
CA TRP A 258 12.95 -0.11 -0.31
C TRP A 258 12.06 -0.13 0.93
N ARG A 259 12.53 -0.81 1.99
CA ARG A 259 11.92 -0.81 3.30
C ARG A 259 12.92 -0.31 4.32
N ASP A 260 12.56 0.74 5.04
CA ASP A 260 13.28 1.20 6.23
C ASP A 260 13.08 0.19 7.36
N ASP A 261 14.12 -0.09 8.10
CA ASP A 261 14.06 -0.87 9.33
C ASP A 261 14.45 0.02 10.50
N SER A 262 13.43 0.54 11.07
CA SER A 262 13.25 1.11 12.39
C SER A 262 13.65 2.57 12.57
N ILE A 263 12.92 3.49 11.96
CA ILE A 263 12.95 4.89 12.45
C ILE A 263 12.50 4.94 13.92
N LEU A 264 12.93 5.95 14.64
CA LEU A 264 12.63 6.17 16.07
C LEU A 264 13.30 5.17 17.04
N VAL A 265 14.32 4.44 16.58
CA VAL A 265 15.21 3.64 17.46
C VAL A 265 16.00 4.52 18.41
N ALA A 266 16.48 5.65 17.91
CA ALA A 266 17.22 6.65 18.67
C ALA A 266 16.87 8.05 18.20
N ASN A 267 17.19 9.07 19.04
CA ASN A 267 16.93 10.47 18.70
C ASN A 267 17.83 10.97 17.56
N PRO A 268 17.31 11.80 16.65
CA PRO A 268 18.15 12.48 15.66
C PRO A 268 19.21 13.41 16.30
N PRO A 269 20.34 13.62 15.63
CA PRO A 269 20.78 13.05 14.37
C PRO A 269 21.45 11.69 14.56
N ASN A 270 20.72 10.63 14.44
CA ASN A 270 21.25 9.29 14.62
C ASN A 270 21.37 8.53 13.27
N SER A 271 21.89 7.33 13.36
CA SER A 271 22.21 6.49 12.20
C SER A 271 21.03 5.75 11.60
N TRP A 272 19.81 5.84 12.13
CA TRP A 272 18.65 5.05 11.72
C TRP A 272 17.63 5.85 10.90
N TYR A 273 18.05 6.93 10.26
CA TYR A 273 17.19 7.78 9.46
C TYR A 273 17.80 7.99 8.07
N HIS A 274 17.36 7.22 7.09
CA HIS A 274 17.99 7.07 5.79
C HIS A 274 17.21 7.73 4.64
N ALA A 275 16.86 9.01 4.77
CA ALA A 275 16.16 9.76 3.71
C ALA A 275 16.93 9.81 2.38
N ASP A 276 18.27 9.75 2.43
CA ASP A 276 19.13 9.69 1.25
C ASP A 276 19.03 8.36 0.49
N GLN A 277 18.70 7.26 1.18
CA GLN A 277 18.42 5.99 0.54
C GLN A 277 17.03 6.02 -0.08
N ALA A 278 15.98 6.47 0.64
CA ALA A 278 14.62 6.59 0.14
C ALA A 278 14.55 7.45 -1.13
N GLU A 279 15.33 8.55 -1.21
CA GLU A 279 15.40 9.45 -2.38
C GLU A 279 15.77 8.72 -3.67
N ARG A 280 16.47 7.59 -3.61
CA ARG A 280 16.84 6.78 -4.76
C ARG A 280 15.68 5.96 -5.33
N TYR A 281 14.61 5.77 -4.55
CA TYR A 281 13.54 4.83 -4.86
C TYR A 281 12.21 5.49 -5.21
N TRP A 282 11.75 6.42 -4.41
CA TRP A 282 10.36 6.86 -4.35
C TRP A 282 9.75 7.32 -5.68
N ARG A 283 10.55 7.77 -6.64
CA ARG A 283 10.01 8.22 -7.95
C ARG A 283 9.49 7.07 -8.80
N THR A 284 9.99 5.86 -8.59
CA THR A 284 9.69 4.70 -9.44
C THR A 284 9.26 3.45 -8.69
N LEU A 285 9.54 3.37 -7.40
CA LEU A 285 9.33 2.21 -6.56
C LEU A 285 8.80 2.62 -5.18
N PRO A 286 7.97 1.79 -4.53
CA PRO A 286 7.42 2.12 -3.23
C PRO A 286 8.48 2.16 -2.14
N VAL A 287 8.26 3.07 -1.20
CA VAL A 287 9.01 3.18 0.06
C VAL A 287 8.10 2.72 1.19
N VAL A 288 8.56 1.75 1.95
CA VAL A 288 7.88 1.21 3.12
C VAL A 288 8.63 1.67 4.37
N LEU A 289 7.99 2.40 5.26
CA LEU A 289 8.60 2.83 6.51
C LEU A 289 8.17 1.92 7.66
N GLU A 290 9.15 1.46 8.43
CA GLU A 290 8.94 0.80 9.70
C GLU A 290 9.37 1.73 10.83
N HIS A 291 8.47 2.06 11.76
CA HIS A 291 8.89 2.66 13.01
C HIS A 291 9.24 1.56 14.03
N GLU A 292 10.18 1.86 14.91
CA GLU A 292 10.54 1.02 16.05
C GLU A 292 9.30 0.60 16.87
N HIS A 293 9.39 -0.51 17.58
CA HIS A 293 8.37 -0.90 18.56
C HIS A 293 7.89 0.29 19.39
N TYR A 294 6.60 0.62 19.30
CA TYR A 294 6.06 1.83 19.92
C TYR A 294 6.44 1.95 21.39
N LEU A 295 6.25 0.87 22.17
CA LEU A 295 6.55 0.87 23.60
C LEU A 295 8.05 0.96 23.85
N GLY A 296 8.88 0.25 23.10
CA GLY A 296 10.34 0.30 23.25
C GLY A 296 10.90 1.67 22.93
N SER A 297 10.41 2.32 21.86
CA SER A 297 10.78 3.70 21.52
C SER A 297 10.37 4.70 22.61
N MET A 298 9.16 4.54 23.15
CA MET A 298 8.67 5.36 24.27
C MET A 298 9.54 5.20 25.52
N GLU A 299 9.87 3.97 25.92
CA GLU A 299 10.72 3.69 27.09
C GLU A 299 12.12 4.28 26.96
N ARG A 300 12.69 4.31 25.75
CA ARG A 300 13.98 4.94 25.47
C ARG A 300 13.91 6.46 25.30
N GLY A 301 12.72 7.04 25.32
CA GLY A 301 12.53 8.48 25.06
C GLY A 301 12.84 8.89 23.61
N ALA A 302 12.84 7.94 22.68
CA ALA A 302 13.12 8.18 21.26
C ALA A 302 11.87 8.49 20.44
N TRP A 303 10.67 8.16 20.93
CA TRP A 303 9.43 8.41 20.23
C TRP A 303 9.16 9.90 20.00
N SER A 304 8.93 10.28 18.77
CA SER A 304 8.61 11.65 18.37
C SER A 304 7.51 11.66 17.31
N ARG A 305 6.35 12.25 17.61
CA ARG A 305 5.23 12.43 16.67
C ARG A 305 5.67 13.27 15.47
N GLU A 306 6.44 14.32 15.72
CA GLU A 306 6.91 15.21 14.65
C GLU A 306 7.90 14.50 13.73
N LEU A 307 8.79 13.67 14.26
CA LEU A 307 9.70 12.88 13.43
C LEU A 307 8.94 11.81 12.64
N LEU A 308 7.90 11.19 13.22
CA LEU A 308 7.05 10.22 12.52
C LEU A 308 6.35 10.87 11.31
N VAL A 309 5.79 12.06 11.47
CA VAL A 309 5.20 12.81 10.35
C VAL A 309 6.26 13.25 9.36
N LYS A 310 7.39 13.77 9.85
CA LYS A 310 8.49 14.24 9.00
C LYS A 310 9.08 13.12 8.15
N SER A 311 9.20 11.90 8.68
CA SER A 311 9.73 10.76 7.93
C SER A 311 8.86 10.42 6.69
N VAL A 312 7.54 10.52 6.81
CA VAL A 312 6.63 10.33 5.68
C VAL A 312 6.89 11.35 4.58
N GLU A 313 7.10 12.61 4.94
CA GLU A 313 7.41 13.69 3.98
C GLU A 313 8.81 13.54 3.36
N ASP A 314 9.83 13.37 4.18
CA ASP A 314 11.24 13.34 3.74
C ASP A 314 11.55 12.10 2.88
N MET A 315 10.90 10.97 3.20
CA MET A 315 11.15 9.69 2.52
C MET A 315 10.13 9.36 1.45
N HIS A 316 9.16 10.24 1.20
CA HIS A 316 8.10 10.02 0.22
C HIS A 316 7.42 8.65 0.39
N ALA A 317 6.99 8.35 1.61
CA ALA A 317 6.53 7.03 2.01
C ALA A 317 5.22 6.63 1.32
N SER A 318 5.19 5.41 0.78
CA SER A 318 3.96 4.76 0.33
C SER A 318 3.25 4.09 1.50
N TYR A 319 4.01 3.51 2.42
CA TYR A 319 3.49 2.77 3.57
C TYR A 319 4.19 3.18 4.86
N MET A 320 3.44 3.14 5.96
CA MET A 320 3.95 3.33 7.33
C MET A 320 3.48 2.17 8.20
N SER A 321 4.37 1.58 8.98
CA SER A 321 4.03 0.48 9.86
C SER A 321 3.18 0.91 11.06
N ILE A 322 2.42 -0.04 11.59
CA ILE A 322 1.85 -0.05 12.94
C ILE A 322 2.59 -1.14 13.70
N HIS A 323 3.58 -0.77 14.49
CA HIS A 323 4.45 -1.72 15.17
C HIS A 323 4.31 -1.60 16.70
N GLY A 324 3.48 -2.48 17.27
CA GLY A 324 3.14 -2.52 18.68
C GLY A 324 1.63 -2.43 18.95
N PRO A 325 1.19 -2.02 20.13
CA PRO A 325 -0.21 -1.93 20.50
C PRO A 325 -0.94 -0.85 19.69
N ALA A 326 -1.61 -1.24 18.60
CA ALA A 326 -2.21 -0.35 17.62
C ALA A 326 -3.22 0.64 18.21
N SER A 327 -4.07 0.19 19.14
CA SER A 327 -5.07 1.05 19.81
C SER A 327 -4.40 2.13 20.66
N ARG A 328 -3.32 1.76 21.36
CA ARG A 328 -2.57 2.73 22.17
C ARG A 328 -1.84 3.73 21.28
N LEU A 329 -1.16 3.26 20.23
CA LEU A 329 -0.51 4.12 19.25
C LEU A 329 -1.49 5.14 18.67
N LEU A 330 -2.67 4.69 18.23
CA LEU A 330 -3.69 5.58 17.68
C LEU A 330 -4.19 6.61 18.70
N ASN A 331 -4.56 6.14 19.91
CA ASN A 331 -5.15 7.03 20.92
C ASN A 331 -4.17 8.08 21.41
N GLU A 332 -2.90 7.74 21.56
CA GLU A 332 -1.86 8.64 22.04
C GLU A 332 -1.30 9.56 20.94
N ASN A 333 -1.49 9.21 19.64
CA ASN A 333 -0.89 9.95 18.51
C ASN A 333 -1.91 10.30 17.42
N ARG A 334 -3.18 10.48 17.75
CA ARG A 334 -4.26 10.67 16.80
C ARG A 334 -4.01 11.82 15.81
N ASP A 335 -3.49 12.93 16.28
CA ASP A 335 -3.17 14.10 15.47
C ASP A 335 -2.06 13.80 14.42
N ALA A 336 -1.03 13.05 14.82
CA ALA A 336 0.02 12.61 13.90
C ALA A 336 -0.52 11.62 12.86
N VAL A 337 -1.33 10.65 13.29
CA VAL A 337 -1.99 9.69 12.37
C VAL A 337 -2.87 10.41 11.36
N ASP A 338 -3.68 11.37 11.80
CA ASP A 338 -4.56 12.16 10.91
C ASP A 338 -3.76 13.04 9.93
N ARG A 339 -2.62 13.60 10.34
CA ARG A 339 -1.68 14.32 9.46
C ARG A 339 -1.06 13.38 8.42
N ILE A 340 -0.59 12.22 8.86
CA ILE A 340 -0.01 11.20 7.97
C ILE A 340 -1.03 10.73 6.96
N ASN A 341 -2.27 10.45 7.35
CA ASN A 341 -3.34 10.00 6.45
C ASN A 341 -3.65 10.97 5.30
N ARG A 342 -3.31 12.25 5.45
CA ARG A 342 -3.48 13.24 4.39
C ARG A 342 -2.31 13.26 3.41
N ARG A 343 -1.21 12.58 3.73
CA ARG A 343 0.05 12.66 2.98
C ARG A 343 0.58 11.32 2.49
N LEU A 344 0.44 10.27 3.29
CA LEU A 344 1.00 8.95 3.04
C LEU A 344 0.55 8.39 1.68
N GLY A 345 1.50 7.95 0.87
CA GLY A 345 1.25 7.46 -0.48
C GLY A 345 0.78 8.55 -1.43
N TYR A 346 -0.18 8.23 -2.27
CA TYR A 346 -0.80 9.17 -3.21
C TYR A 346 -2.17 9.61 -2.72
N ARG A 347 -2.57 10.84 -3.13
CA ARG A 347 -3.88 11.42 -2.79
C ARG A 347 -4.42 12.19 -3.98
N PHE A 348 -5.18 11.50 -4.83
CA PHE A 348 -5.79 12.10 -6.01
C PHE A 348 -6.88 13.09 -5.61
N GLN A 349 -6.76 14.33 -6.08
CA GLN A 349 -7.72 15.39 -5.86
C GLN A 349 -8.27 15.87 -7.21
N LEU A 350 -9.57 15.72 -7.42
CA LEU A 350 -10.28 16.39 -8.51
C LEU A 350 -10.40 17.88 -8.17
N ARG A 351 -9.64 18.69 -8.89
CA ARG A 351 -9.60 20.15 -8.68
C ARG A 351 -10.72 20.86 -9.43
N GLU A 352 -11.07 20.38 -10.61
CA GLU A 352 -12.13 20.91 -11.44
C GLU A 352 -12.61 19.84 -12.41
N ALA A 353 -13.91 19.79 -12.68
CA ALA A 353 -14.47 19.03 -13.79
C ALA A 353 -15.53 19.87 -14.49
N THR A 354 -15.54 19.82 -15.82
CA THR A 354 -16.50 20.56 -16.65
C THR A 354 -17.05 19.64 -17.74
N TRP A 355 -18.35 19.66 -17.92
CA TRP A 355 -19.07 18.95 -18.99
C TRP A 355 -20.29 19.79 -19.43
N PRO A 356 -20.86 19.56 -20.64
CA PRO A 356 -22.04 20.28 -21.10
C PRO A 356 -23.26 20.01 -20.18
N ASP A 357 -24.05 21.04 -19.86
CA ASP A 357 -25.30 20.89 -19.12
C ASP A 357 -26.32 20.01 -19.86
N VAL A 358 -26.29 20.08 -21.20
CA VAL A 358 -27.20 19.36 -22.07
C VAL A 358 -26.42 18.62 -23.15
N VAL A 359 -26.71 17.35 -23.32
CA VAL A 359 -26.08 16.48 -24.31
C VAL A 359 -27.16 15.79 -25.15
N GLN A 360 -26.93 15.72 -26.44
CA GLN A 360 -27.74 14.96 -27.34
C GLN A 360 -27.25 13.51 -27.35
N ALA A 361 -28.11 12.59 -26.85
CA ALA A 361 -27.79 11.17 -26.75
C ALA A 361 -28.71 10.33 -27.67
N GLY A 362 -28.30 9.10 -27.95
CA GLY A 362 -29.05 8.13 -28.74
C GLY A 362 -28.59 8.05 -30.20
N LYS A 363 -29.51 7.82 -31.14
CA LYS A 363 -29.23 7.57 -32.56
C LYS A 363 -28.45 8.71 -33.20
N ASP A 364 -28.79 9.95 -32.86
CA ASP A 364 -28.18 11.17 -33.45
C ASP A 364 -27.25 11.85 -32.45
N ALA A 365 -26.59 11.06 -31.59
CA ALA A 365 -25.64 11.56 -30.60
C ALA A 365 -24.52 12.36 -31.25
N ARG A 366 -24.13 13.43 -30.58
CA ARG A 366 -22.97 14.25 -31.00
C ARG A 366 -21.86 14.13 -29.98
N PRO A 367 -20.59 14.16 -30.42
CA PRO A 367 -19.47 14.25 -29.50
C PRO A 367 -19.58 15.49 -28.59
N PHE A 368 -19.14 15.33 -27.36
CA PHE A 368 -19.02 16.41 -26.40
C PHE A 368 -17.73 16.26 -25.59
N ALA A 369 -17.20 17.37 -25.11
CA ALA A 369 -15.98 17.39 -24.34
C ALA A 369 -16.25 17.27 -22.83
N VAL A 370 -15.42 16.51 -22.15
CA VAL A 370 -15.24 16.56 -20.70
C VAL A 370 -13.84 17.08 -20.40
N LYS A 371 -13.74 18.04 -19.50
CA LYS A 371 -12.47 18.62 -19.06
C LYS A 371 -12.32 18.42 -17.57
N TRP A 372 -11.12 18.09 -17.13
CA TRP A 372 -10.80 18.04 -15.71
C TRP A 372 -9.40 18.51 -15.38
N LYS A 373 -9.25 18.85 -14.10
CA LYS A 373 -7.98 19.19 -13.50
C LYS A 373 -7.79 18.29 -12.29
N TRP A 374 -6.64 17.64 -12.26
CA TRP A 374 -6.28 16.74 -11.19
C TRP A 374 -4.93 17.11 -10.58
N SER A 375 -4.74 16.75 -9.30
CA SER A 375 -3.46 16.85 -8.59
C SER A 375 -3.26 15.64 -7.70
N ASN A 376 -2.00 15.36 -7.35
CA ASN A 376 -1.64 14.39 -6.33
C ASN A 376 -1.11 15.12 -5.10
N ALA A 377 -1.90 15.19 -4.02
CA ALA A 377 -1.54 15.83 -2.76
C ALA A 377 -0.89 14.85 -1.75
N GLY A 378 -0.55 13.64 -2.19
CA GLY A 378 0.26 12.70 -1.41
C GLY A 378 1.74 13.03 -1.46
N VAL A 379 2.56 12.20 -0.81
CA VAL A 379 4.03 12.33 -0.85
C VAL A 379 4.67 11.41 -1.88
N ALA A 380 3.96 10.39 -2.37
CA ALA A 380 4.44 9.42 -3.33
C ALA A 380 3.56 9.39 -4.59
N PRO A 381 4.07 8.95 -5.75
CA PRO A 381 3.24 8.67 -6.91
C PRO A 381 2.37 7.41 -6.69
N CYS A 382 1.32 7.27 -7.48
CA CYS A 382 0.68 5.99 -7.69
C CYS A 382 1.51 5.19 -8.70
N TYR A 383 2.03 4.03 -8.32
CA TYR A 383 2.88 3.25 -9.22
C TYR A 383 2.10 2.38 -10.20
N ALA A 384 0.80 2.22 -9.98
CA ALA A 384 -0.10 1.52 -10.88
C ALA A 384 -0.90 2.51 -11.74
N ASP A 385 -1.40 2.03 -12.87
CA ASP A 385 -2.24 2.82 -13.75
C ASP A 385 -3.54 3.25 -13.05
N ALA A 386 -3.94 4.50 -13.28
CA ALA A 386 -5.09 5.11 -12.64
C ALA A 386 -5.77 6.09 -13.61
N PHE A 387 -6.90 5.69 -14.16
CA PHE A 387 -7.63 6.47 -15.16
C PHE A 387 -8.89 7.10 -14.55
N PRO A 388 -9.12 8.41 -14.74
CA PRO A 388 -10.34 9.05 -14.30
C PRO A 388 -11.51 8.67 -15.21
N CYS A 389 -12.71 8.63 -14.62
CA CYS A 389 -13.90 8.21 -15.31
C CYS A 389 -15.12 8.99 -14.85
N LEU A 390 -15.98 9.43 -15.79
CA LEU A 390 -17.33 9.85 -15.50
C LEU A 390 -18.31 8.67 -15.65
N THR A 391 -19.18 8.50 -14.67
CA THR A 391 -20.28 7.55 -14.71
C THR A 391 -21.59 8.31 -14.64
N VAL A 392 -22.48 8.07 -15.59
CA VAL A 392 -23.84 8.65 -15.61
C VAL A 392 -24.81 7.63 -15.05
N LYS A 393 -25.65 8.03 -14.08
CA LYS A 393 -26.68 7.19 -13.47
C LYS A 393 -28.06 7.82 -13.56
N ASP A 394 -29.07 6.96 -13.70
CA ASP A 394 -30.47 7.38 -13.63
C ASP A 394 -30.94 7.61 -12.17
N ALA A 395 -32.17 8.08 -12.00
CA ALA A 395 -32.77 8.31 -10.70
C ALA A 395 -32.93 7.04 -9.83
N LYS A 396 -32.79 5.86 -10.41
CA LYS A 396 -32.78 4.57 -9.69
C LYS A 396 -31.36 4.10 -9.34
N GLY A 397 -30.35 4.89 -9.65
CA GLY A 397 -28.93 4.56 -9.42
C GLY A 397 -28.34 3.58 -10.44
N ARG A 398 -29.07 3.25 -11.53
CA ARG A 398 -28.55 2.34 -12.57
C ARG A 398 -27.54 3.08 -13.44
N ILE A 399 -26.43 2.40 -13.74
CA ILE A 399 -25.40 2.90 -14.64
C ILE A 399 -25.95 2.98 -16.06
N MET A 400 -25.94 4.16 -16.64
CA MET A 400 -26.40 4.44 -18.00
C MET A 400 -25.24 4.61 -18.97
N ALA A 401 -24.12 5.18 -18.50
CA ALA A 401 -22.90 5.33 -19.28
C ALA A 401 -21.67 5.32 -18.37
N VAL A 402 -20.56 4.83 -18.91
CA VAL A 402 -19.22 4.87 -18.32
C VAL A 402 -18.30 5.50 -19.36
N LEU A 403 -17.67 6.61 -19.00
CA LEU A 403 -16.86 7.45 -19.89
C LEU A 403 -15.45 7.56 -19.28
N ALA A 404 -14.61 6.58 -19.58
CA ALA A 404 -13.24 6.52 -19.09
C ALA A 404 -12.33 7.37 -19.97
N ASP A 405 -11.43 8.13 -19.34
CA ASP A 405 -10.36 8.89 -20.03
C ASP A 405 -9.08 8.05 -20.04
N GLU A 406 -8.97 7.17 -21.02
CA GLU A 406 -7.83 6.27 -21.18
C GLU A 406 -6.52 6.99 -21.58
N ALA A 407 -6.62 8.23 -22.03
CA ALA A 407 -5.46 9.02 -22.45
C ALA A 407 -4.80 9.82 -21.31
N PHE A 408 -5.45 9.85 -20.13
CA PHE A 408 -4.98 10.61 -18.98
C PHE A 408 -4.72 9.70 -17.77
N ASN A 409 -3.48 9.28 -17.62
CA ASN A 409 -3.09 8.39 -16.53
C ASN A 409 -2.62 9.20 -15.31
N LEU A 410 -3.38 9.15 -14.22
CA LEU A 410 -3.08 9.91 -12.99
C LEU A 410 -1.81 9.43 -12.26
N ARG A 411 -1.25 8.26 -12.60
CA ARG A 411 0.08 7.85 -12.10
C ARG A 411 1.20 8.82 -12.48
N GLU A 412 0.99 9.60 -13.53
CA GLU A 412 1.96 10.58 -14.03
C GLU A 412 1.88 11.93 -13.31
N LEU A 413 0.93 12.10 -12.40
CA LEU A 413 0.81 13.32 -11.62
C LEU A 413 2.01 13.52 -10.70
N ASN A 414 2.59 14.70 -10.75
CA ASN A 414 3.62 15.10 -9.81
C ASN A 414 3.03 15.26 -8.40
N VAL A 415 3.79 14.80 -7.41
CA VAL A 415 3.41 14.95 -6.00
C VAL A 415 3.62 16.38 -5.50
N GLY A 416 2.86 16.78 -4.51
CA GLY A 416 3.02 18.09 -3.88
C GLY A 416 2.20 18.24 -2.61
N ALA A 417 2.44 19.32 -1.87
CA ALA A 417 1.69 19.57 -0.64
C ALA A 417 0.23 19.95 -0.94
N PRO A 418 -0.71 19.69 -0.01
CA PRO A 418 -2.10 20.12 -0.15
C PRO A 418 -2.19 21.62 -0.46
N GLY A 419 -3.01 21.97 -1.45
CA GLY A 419 -3.17 23.35 -1.91
C GLY A 419 -2.10 23.88 -2.87
N SER A 420 -0.92 23.28 -2.91
CA SER A 420 0.18 23.65 -3.82
C SER A 420 0.67 22.53 -4.72
N ALA A 421 0.05 21.33 -4.63
CA ALA A 421 0.36 20.23 -5.53
C ALA A 421 0.15 20.65 -6.99
N PRO A 422 1.07 20.31 -7.90
CA PRO A 422 0.94 20.61 -9.33
C PRO A 422 -0.39 20.09 -9.88
N VAL A 423 -1.03 20.90 -10.70
CA VAL A 423 -2.30 20.57 -11.34
C VAL A 423 -2.05 20.23 -12.79
N SER A 424 -2.51 19.06 -13.21
CA SER A 424 -2.53 18.65 -14.62
C SER A 424 -3.96 18.69 -15.12
N ASP A 425 -4.16 19.19 -16.33
CA ASP A 425 -5.45 19.27 -17.00
C ASP A 425 -5.49 18.38 -18.25
N HIS A 426 -6.68 17.89 -18.55
CA HIS A 426 -6.94 17.08 -19.73
C HIS A 426 -8.35 17.31 -20.24
N GLU A 427 -8.52 17.20 -21.55
CA GLU A 427 -9.81 17.23 -22.23
C GLU A 427 -9.93 15.97 -23.08
N PHE A 428 -11.04 15.27 -22.95
CA PHE A 428 -11.35 14.11 -23.79
C PHE A 428 -12.75 14.21 -24.39
N GLN A 429 -12.92 13.57 -25.55
CA GLN A 429 -14.19 13.58 -26.29
C GLN A 429 -15.00 12.34 -25.96
N CYS A 430 -16.28 12.55 -25.65
CA CYS A 430 -17.25 11.53 -25.38
C CYS A 430 -18.36 11.51 -26.42
N ILE A 431 -19.00 10.35 -26.61
CA ILE A 431 -20.23 10.22 -27.38
C ILE A 431 -21.14 9.19 -26.71
N LEU A 432 -22.45 9.49 -26.59
CA LEU A 432 -23.45 8.63 -25.98
C LEU A 432 -24.41 8.10 -27.05
N GLY A 433 -23.85 7.46 -28.08
CA GLY A 433 -24.57 6.84 -29.18
C GLY A 433 -24.92 5.38 -28.91
N ARG A 434 -26.06 4.92 -29.48
CA ARG A 434 -26.44 3.50 -29.54
C ARG A 434 -27.03 3.20 -30.90
N TRP A 435 -26.78 1.98 -31.37
CA TRP A 435 -27.20 1.51 -32.67
C TRP A 435 -28.57 0.80 -32.60
N ASP A 436 -28.84 0.09 -31.55
CA ASP A 436 -29.79 -1.00 -31.46
C ASP A 436 -30.96 -0.74 -30.51
N ALA A 437 -30.86 0.18 -29.60
CA ALA A 437 -31.95 0.47 -28.68
C ALA A 437 -31.89 1.87 -28.08
N PRO A 438 -33.00 2.50 -27.74
CA PRO A 438 -33.04 3.72 -26.98
C PRO A 438 -32.55 3.44 -25.56
N THR A 439 -31.30 3.87 -25.27
CA THR A 439 -30.69 3.70 -23.95
C THR A 439 -31.07 4.83 -23.03
N PHE A 440 -31.20 6.05 -23.58
CA PHE A 440 -31.47 7.23 -22.81
C PHE A 440 -32.84 7.78 -23.14
N SER A 441 -33.66 8.02 -22.11
CA SER A 441 -34.80 8.90 -22.20
C SER A 441 -34.37 10.35 -22.04
N ALA A 442 -35.09 11.30 -22.63
CA ALA A 442 -34.88 12.72 -22.33
C ALA A 442 -35.14 12.93 -20.83
N GLY A 443 -34.24 13.68 -20.18
CA GLY A 443 -34.34 13.92 -18.75
C GLY A 443 -32.99 14.21 -18.10
N GLU A 444 -33.01 14.30 -16.79
CA GLU A 444 -31.87 14.62 -15.95
C GLU A 444 -31.27 13.33 -15.36
N TYR A 445 -29.94 13.28 -15.30
CA TYR A 445 -29.15 12.16 -14.79
C TYR A 445 -28.06 12.66 -13.85
N ASP A 446 -27.69 11.83 -12.88
CA ASP A 446 -26.60 12.13 -11.97
C ASP A 446 -25.24 11.77 -12.59
N VAL A 447 -24.26 12.64 -12.36
CA VAL A 447 -22.87 12.48 -12.81
C VAL A 447 -21.99 12.13 -11.61
N TYR A 448 -21.25 11.03 -11.76
CA TYR A 448 -20.30 10.54 -10.78
C TYR A 448 -18.89 10.55 -11.36
N VAL A 449 -17.90 10.82 -10.51
CA VAL A 449 -16.49 10.63 -10.81
C VAL A 449 -15.95 9.38 -10.09
N SER A 450 -15.04 8.68 -10.73
CA SER A 450 -14.25 7.61 -10.14
C SER A 450 -12.85 7.59 -10.74
N VAL A 451 -11.93 6.86 -10.11
CA VAL A 451 -10.60 6.57 -10.65
C VAL A 451 -10.37 5.06 -10.57
N GLY A 452 -9.82 4.49 -11.64
CA GLY A 452 -9.58 3.06 -11.69
C GLY A 452 -8.95 2.59 -12.99
N LYS A 453 -9.46 1.46 -13.51
CA LYS A 453 -8.96 0.84 -14.74
C LYS A 453 -9.40 1.63 -15.99
N ALA A 454 -8.73 1.38 -17.10
CA ALA A 454 -9.06 1.99 -18.41
C ALA A 454 -10.50 1.70 -18.88
N ASP A 455 -11.10 0.62 -18.44
CA ASP A 455 -12.50 0.28 -18.73
C ASP A 455 -13.52 1.02 -17.84
N GLY A 456 -13.06 1.91 -16.95
CA GLY A 456 -13.87 2.66 -16.00
C GLY A 456 -14.27 1.88 -14.75
N THR A 457 -13.71 0.68 -14.52
CA THR A 457 -13.88 -0.06 -13.26
C THR A 457 -13.21 0.70 -12.12
N PRO A 458 -13.94 1.17 -11.09
CA PRO A 458 -13.36 1.92 -9.99
C PRO A 458 -12.43 1.04 -9.15
N VAL A 459 -11.27 1.60 -8.78
CA VAL A 459 -10.27 0.93 -7.93
C VAL A 459 -9.94 1.79 -6.73
N TYR A 460 -9.87 3.11 -6.90
CA TYR A 460 -9.34 4.03 -5.92
C TYR A 460 -10.43 4.81 -5.21
N GLU A 461 -10.33 4.89 -3.88
CA GLU A 461 -11.11 5.84 -3.10
C GLU A 461 -10.61 7.26 -3.37
N LEU A 462 -11.55 8.20 -3.42
CA LEU A 462 -11.27 9.62 -3.51
C LEU A 462 -11.68 10.32 -2.21
N PRO A 463 -10.99 11.40 -1.83
CA PRO A 463 -11.33 12.19 -0.64
C PRO A 463 -12.52 13.10 -0.93
N LEU A 464 -13.64 12.50 -1.34
CA LEU A 464 -14.85 13.21 -1.74
C LEU A 464 -16.07 12.69 -0.97
N PRO A 465 -17.01 13.57 -0.61
CA PRO A 465 -18.30 13.15 -0.05
C PRO A 465 -19.19 12.51 -1.12
N CYS A 466 -20.35 12.01 -0.69
CA CYS A 466 -21.40 11.48 -1.59
C CYS A 466 -20.97 10.27 -2.46
N GLY A 467 -20.17 9.38 -1.90
CA GLY A 467 -19.85 8.09 -2.51
C GLY A 467 -21.07 7.15 -2.55
N ASP A 468 -21.16 6.33 -3.60
CA ASP A 468 -22.24 5.37 -3.82
C ASP A 468 -22.00 3.99 -3.18
N GLY A 469 -20.90 3.83 -2.43
CA GLY A 469 -20.44 2.55 -1.88
C GLY A 469 -19.61 1.71 -2.87
N HIS A 470 -19.46 2.14 -4.11
CA HIS A 470 -18.70 1.47 -5.16
C HIS A 470 -17.58 2.35 -5.74
N ARG A 471 -17.01 3.24 -4.92
CA ARG A 471 -15.93 4.18 -5.29
C ARG A 471 -16.29 5.12 -6.44
N ARG A 472 -17.58 5.44 -6.61
CA ARG A 472 -18.08 6.50 -7.48
C ARG A 472 -18.65 7.62 -6.62
N TYR A 473 -18.28 8.86 -6.90
CA TYR A 473 -18.63 10.04 -6.09
C TYR A 473 -19.47 10.97 -6.92
N ARG A 474 -20.67 11.30 -6.43
CA ARG A 474 -21.59 12.20 -7.15
C ARG A 474 -21.05 13.61 -7.15
N ILE A 475 -20.90 14.20 -8.35
CA ILE A 475 -20.35 15.55 -8.54
C ILE A 475 -21.33 16.52 -9.22
N GLY A 476 -22.41 16.05 -9.83
CA GLY A 476 -23.35 16.95 -10.49
C GLY A 476 -24.42 16.20 -11.27
N LYS A 477 -24.95 16.90 -12.27
CA LYS A 477 -26.02 16.41 -13.15
C LYS A 477 -25.72 16.75 -14.61
N ILE A 478 -26.37 16.01 -15.51
CA ILE A 478 -26.35 16.21 -16.95
C ILE A 478 -27.77 15.97 -17.49
N ARG A 479 -28.21 16.75 -18.47
CA ARG A 479 -29.49 16.58 -19.14
C ARG A 479 -29.31 15.96 -20.51
N PHE A 480 -30.02 14.88 -20.79
CA PHE A 480 -30.11 14.32 -22.12
C PHE A 480 -31.32 14.83 -22.87
N THR A 481 -31.11 15.17 -24.13
CA THR A 481 -32.18 15.49 -25.08
C THR A 481 -32.17 14.45 -26.21
N LYS A 482 -33.35 14.18 -26.77
CA LYS A 482 -33.46 13.44 -28.04
C LYS A 482 -33.26 14.43 -29.19
N ALA A 483 -32.74 13.98 -30.31
CA ALA A 483 -32.74 14.80 -31.51
C ALA A 483 -34.15 15.27 -31.79
N LEU A 484 -34.31 16.57 -32.09
CA LEU A 484 -35.54 17.08 -32.63
C LEU A 484 -35.72 16.42 -34.01
N VAL A 485 -36.72 15.54 -34.18
CA VAL A 485 -37.14 15.12 -35.46
C VAL A 485 -37.83 16.34 -36.10
N TYR A 486 -37.11 17.07 -36.94
CA TYR A 486 -37.78 18.02 -37.80
C TYR A 486 -38.64 17.21 -38.77
N ALA A 487 -39.98 17.34 -38.61
CA ALA A 487 -40.96 16.79 -39.51
C ALA A 487 -40.91 17.50 -40.88
#